data_2c929c698cbe2aac9d86de1c2bd79ac1
#
_entry.id   2c929c698cbe2aac9d86de1c2bd79ac1
#
_cell.length_a   1.000
_cell.length_b   1.000
_cell.length_c   1.000
_cell.angle_alpha   90.00
_cell.angle_beta   90.00
_cell.angle_gamma   90.00
#
_symmetry.space_group_name_H-M   'P 1'
#
loop_
_entity.id
_entity.type
_entity.pdbx_description
1 polymer ?
#
loop_
_entity_poly.entity_id
_entity_poly.type
_entity_poly.pdbx_seq_one_letter_code
_entity_poly.pdbx_strand_id
1 'polypeptide(L)'
;MNELRLVLKAFFTGEILPAGHIERLLSGIGSLLAIAAVFWISAAALGDDYALLLIASMGASAVLLFALPHSPLSQPWPVLGGHVIAALIGITCYQQIPQIMLAGAVAVAGTIVVMYYLRCLHPPGGATALAAATSGVAHQLGYQFVLTPVLLNVICMLVIAIGFNYFFPWRRYPAVLAHSRISQADHAPDEERAELGVSTDDLSFALRRMGSFVDVSAQDLTEIYTLALQHARDTHLPAAHIRPGHYYSNGRYGENWSVRHIVDESGVTDPDKDKVIYRVVAGNGRRSSGTCTRAEFARWAKYQVIRNENSWNRIDHV
;
A
#
# COMPACT_ATOMS: atom_id res chain seq x y z
N MET A 1 7.68 -30.60 -13.74
CA MET A 1 6.21 -30.63 -13.61
C MET A 1 5.69 -29.70 -12.50
N ASN A 2 6.43 -29.49 -11.41
CA ASN A 2 6.01 -28.60 -10.30
C ASN A 2 6.13 -27.10 -10.61
N GLU A 3 7.17 -26.66 -11.32
CA GLU A 3 7.38 -25.24 -11.65
C GLU A 3 6.30 -24.70 -12.60
N LEU A 4 5.93 -25.46 -13.62
CA LEU A 4 4.85 -25.05 -14.54
C LEU A 4 3.49 -24.90 -13.83
N ARG A 5 3.20 -25.79 -12.87
CA ARG A 5 1.99 -25.67 -12.02
C ARG A 5 2.05 -24.44 -11.11
N LEU A 6 3.22 -24.11 -10.55
CA LEU A 6 3.42 -22.90 -9.74
C LEU A 6 3.23 -21.64 -10.59
N VAL A 7 3.82 -21.62 -11.80
CA VAL A 7 3.66 -20.50 -12.74
C VAL A 7 2.20 -20.34 -13.16
N LEU A 8 1.51 -21.44 -13.53
CA LEU A 8 0.09 -21.40 -13.90
C LEU A 8 -0.79 -20.97 -12.72
N LYS A 9 -0.50 -21.43 -11.51
CA LYS A 9 -1.24 -20.99 -10.32
C LYS A 9 -1.02 -19.49 -10.08
N ALA A 10 0.21 -19.01 -10.14
CA ALA A 10 0.53 -17.60 -9.99
C ALA A 10 -0.12 -16.72 -11.06
N PHE A 11 -0.30 -17.26 -12.28
CA PHE A 11 -0.93 -16.55 -13.40
C PHE A 11 -2.43 -16.29 -13.16
N PHE A 12 -3.13 -17.17 -12.44
CA PHE A 12 -4.57 -17.08 -12.18
C PHE A 12 -4.93 -16.66 -10.75
N THR A 13 -4.00 -16.71 -9.82
CA THR A 13 -4.19 -16.27 -8.44
C THR A 13 -3.39 -15.01 -8.17
N GLY A 14 -3.93 -13.85 -8.57
CA GLY A 14 -3.40 -12.58 -8.09
C GLY A 14 -3.65 -12.46 -6.58
N GLU A 15 -2.60 -12.36 -5.78
CA GLU A 15 -2.70 -12.01 -4.36
C GLU A 15 -3.05 -10.52 -4.20
N ILE A 16 -4.22 -10.12 -4.72
CA ILE A 16 -4.77 -8.79 -4.43
C ILE A 16 -5.57 -8.95 -3.14
N LEU A 17 -5.16 -8.23 -2.10
CA LEU A 17 -5.95 -8.15 -0.87
C LEU A 17 -7.36 -7.66 -1.22
N PRO A 18 -8.42 -8.36 -0.78
CA PRO A 18 -9.78 -8.05 -1.18
C PRO A 18 -10.20 -6.70 -0.57
N ALA A 19 -10.41 -5.70 -1.41
CA ALA A 19 -11.06 -4.46 -1.01
C ALA A 19 -12.49 -4.74 -0.51
N GLY A 20 -12.97 -4.00 0.49
CA GLY A 20 -14.34 -4.11 0.98
C GLY A 20 -15.38 -3.75 -0.09
N HIS A 21 -16.62 -4.20 0.07
CA HIS A 21 -17.70 -3.92 -0.89
C HIS A 21 -17.96 -2.41 -1.05
N ILE A 22 -17.88 -1.65 0.04
CA ILE A 22 -18.04 -0.18 0.03
C ILE A 22 -16.94 0.46 -0.82
N GLU A 23 -15.69 0.01 -0.67
CA GLU A 23 -14.54 0.51 -1.44
C GLU A 23 -14.73 0.30 -2.95
N ARG A 24 -15.21 -0.88 -3.34
CA ARG A 24 -15.50 -1.21 -4.75
C ARG A 24 -16.59 -0.31 -5.34
N LEU A 25 -17.66 -0.08 -4.57
CA LEU A 25 -18.77 0.78 -4.99
C LEU A 25 -18.33 2.25 -5.11
N LEU A 26 -17.61 2.77 -4.12
CA LEU A 26 -17.11 4.15 -4.15
C LEU A 26 -16.13 4.37 -5.31
N SER A 27 -15.26 3.41 -5.58
CA SER A 27 -14.36 3.47 -6.75
C SER A 27 -15.15 3.55 -8.06
N GLY A 28 -16.18 2.74 -8.20
CA GLY A 28 -17.06 2.76 -9.38
C GLY A 28 -17.83 4.07 -9.53
N ILE A 29 -18.44 4.57 -8.46
CA ILE A 29 -19.21 5.84 -8.47
C ILE A 29 -18.29 7.03 -8.76
N GLY A 30 -17.13 7.11 -8.10
CA GLY A 30 -16.16 8.17 -8.33
C GLY A 30 -15.66 8.19 -9.78
N SER A 31 -15.33 7.04 -10.33
CA SER A 31 -14.92 6.90 -11.73
C SER A 31 -16.03 7.30 -12.69
N LEU A 32 -17.29 6.90 -12.44
CA LEU A 32 -18.45 7.28 -13.24
C LEU A 32 -18.61 8.80 -13.30
N LEU A 33 -18.60 9.45 -12.12
CA LEU A 33 -18.76 10.91 -12.02
C LEU A 33 -17.63 11.64 -12.76
N ALA A 34 -16.39 11.18 -12.58
CA ALA A 34 -15.23 11.81 -13.19
C ALA A 34 -15.24 11.65 -14.72
N ILE A 35 -15.51 10.47 -15.24
CA ILE A 35 -15.55 10.22 -16.69
C ILE A 35 -16.73 10.95 -17.34
N ALA A 36 -17.91 10.95 -16.71
CA ALA A 36 -19.06 11.69 -17.21
C ALA A 36 -18.78 13.21 -17.28
N ALA A 37 -18.12 13.77 -16.27
CA ALA A 37 -17.77 15.20 -16.27
C ALA A 37 -16.69 15.52 -17.31
N VAL A 38 -15.65 14.68 -17.43
CA VAL A 38 -14.61 14.83 -18.47
C VAL A 38 -15.25 14.79 -19.86
N PHE A 39 -16.15 13.84 -20.10
CA PHE A 39 -16.86 13.72 -21.36
C PHE A 39 -17.68 14.98 -21.68
N TRP A 40 -18.48 15.41 -20.71
CA TRP A 40 -19.35 16.59 -20.87
C TRP A 40 -18.55 17.88 -21.11
N ILE A 41 -17.47 18.10 -20.34
CA ILE A 41 -16.58 19.26 -20.50
C ILE A 41 -15.86 19.22 -21.85
N SER A 42 -15.36 18.04 -22.26
CA SER A 42 -14.69 17.89 -23.56
C SER A 42 -15.65 18.12 -24.72
N ALA A 43 -16.87 17.60 -24.67
CA ALA A 43 -17.90 17.80 -25.69
C ALA A 43 -18.29 19.27 -25.80
N ALA A 44 -18.48 19.96 -24.67
CA ALA A 44 -18.80 21.38 -24.63
C ALA A 44 -17.66 22.27 -25.15
N ALA A 45 -16.40 21.88 -24.93
CA ALA A 45 -15.24 22.68 -25.33
C ALA A 45 -14.79 22.45 -26.79
N LEU A 46 -14.94 21.21 -27.29
CA LEU A 46 -14.35 20.77 -28.56
C LEU A 46 -15.36 20.14 -29.53
N GLY A 47 -16.57 19.81 -29.08
CA GLY A 47 -17.56 19.01 -29.81
C GLY A 47 -17.41 17.50 -29.57
N ASP A 48 -18.47 16.76 -29.91
CA ASP A 48 -18.62 15.34 -29.54
C ASP A 48 -17.53 14.42 -30.16
N ASP A 49 -17.14 14.72 -31.41
CA ASP A 49 -16.13 13.92 -32.12
C ASP A 49 -14.74 13.98 -31.47
N TYR A 50 -14.43 15.08 -30.82
CA TYR A 50 -13.15 15.28 -30.13
C TYR A 50 -13.14 14.76 -28.69
N ALA A 51 -14.32 14.68 -28.06
CA ALA A 51 -14.45 14.22 -26.70
C ALA A 51 -14.00 12.74 -26.53
N LEU A 52 -14.17 11.92 -27.56
CA LEU A 52 -13.82 10.49 -27.54
C LEU A 52 -12.30 10.22 -27.54
N LEU A 53 -11.51 11.17 -28.02
CA LEU A 53 -10.08 10.93 -28.27
C LEU A 53 -9.24 10.58 -27.05
N LEU A 54 -9.50 11.23 -25.92
CA LEU A 54 -8.74 11.03 -24.68
C LEU A 54 -9.44 10.13 -23.67
N ILE A 55 -10.63 9.62 -23.98
CA ILE A 55 -11.42 8.83 -23.02
C ILE A 55 -10.66 7.58 -22.55
N ALA A 56 -9.93 6.91 -23.43
CA ALA A 56 -9.17 5.72 -23.04
C ALA A 56 -8.10 6.04 -21.99
N SER A 57 -7.34 7.13 -22.15
CA SER A 57 -6.32 7.54 -21.18
C SER A 57 -6.94 8.09 -19.90
N MET A 58 -8.04 8.84 -19.99
CA MET A 58 -8.79 9.32 -18.81
C MET A 58 -9.46 8.18 -18.06
N GLY A 59 -9.98 7.16 -18.77
CA GLY A 59 -10.51 5.94 -18.14
C GLY A 59 -9.47 5.20 -17.31
N ALA A 60 -8.26 5.04 -17.84
CA ALA A 60 -7.15 4.44 -17.08
C ALA A 60 -6.75 5.31 -15.88
N SER A 61 -6.74 6.64 -16.02
CA SER A 61 -6.50 7.57 -14.90
C SER A 61 -7.59 7.49 -13.84
N ALA A 62 -8.86 7.32 -14.23
CA ALA A 62 -9.96 7.13 -13.29
C ALA A 62 -9.80 5.86 -12.44
N VAL A 63 -9.34 4.75 -13.04
CA VAL A 63 -9.02 3.54 -12.27
C VAL A 63 -7.98 3.84 -11.19
N LEU A 64 -6.88 4.52 -11.52
CA LEU A 64 -5.85 4.87 -10.56
C LEU A 64 -6.37 5.82 -9.47
N LEU A 65 -7.05 6.89 -9.83
CA LEU A 65 -7.51 7.93 -8.90
C LEU A 65 -8.62 7.46 -7.95
N PHE A 66 -9.43 6.50 -8.38
CA PHE A 66 -10.59 6.05 -7.61
C PHE A 66 -10.46 4.62 -7.06
N ALA A 67 -9.66 3.73 -7.65
CA ALA A 67 -9.40 2.42 -7.06
C ALA A 67 -8.11 2.40 -6.21
N LEU A 68 -7.14 3.27 -6.52
CA LEU A 68 -5.83 3.35 -5.87
C LEU A 68 -5.46 4.79 -5.51
N PRO A 69 -6.30 5.55 -4.73
CA PRO A 69 -6.08 6.98 -4.48
C PRO A 69 -4.77 7.29 -3.75
N HIS A 70 -4.23 6.36 -2.98
CA HIS A 70 -2.98 6.55 -2.24
C HIS A 70 -1.74 6.11 -3.02
N SER A 71 -1.90 5.42 -4.16
CA SER A 71 -0.76 5.05 -5.01
C SER A 71 0.10 6.26 -5.36
N PRO A 72 1.43 6.19 -5.27
CA PRO A 72 2.35 7.20 -5.77
C PRO A 72 2.08 7.61 -7.21
N LEU A 73 1.62 6.68 -8.06
CA LEU A 73 1.29 6.93 -9.48
C LEU A 73 0.02 7.75 -9.69
N SER A 74 -0.84 7.81 -8.66
CA SER A 74 -2.13 8.50 -8.69
C SER A 74 -2.05 9.93 -8.17
N GLN A 75 -0.91 10.36 -7.61
CA GLN A 75 -0.80 11.68 -6.97
C GLN A 75 -0.91 12.82 -8.00
N PRO A 76 -1.29 14.05 -7.59
CA PRO A 76 -1.57 15.15 -8.51
C PRO A 76 -0.42 15.45 -9.47
N TRP A 77 0.83 15.43 -9.00
CA TRP A 77 1.97 15.71 -9.88
C TRP A 77 2.20 14.61 -10.94
N PRO A 78 2.23 13.31 -10.62
CA PRO A 78 2.24 12.26 -11.63
C PRO A 78 1.12 12.35 -12.64
N VAL A 79 -0.11 12.59 -12.21
CA VAL A 79 -1.27 12.71 -13.12
C VAL A 79 -1.12 13.90 -14.06
N LEU A 80 -0.87 15.09 -13.52
CA LEU A 80 -0.73 16.32 -14.30
C LEU A 80 0.51 16.27 -15.20
N GLY A 81 1.67 16.05 -14.62
CA GLY A 81 2.95 16.03 -15.33
C GLY A 81 2.99 14.91 -16.37
N GLY A 82 2.51 13.72 -16.00
CA GLY A 82 2.47 12.57 -16.87
C GLY A 82 1.69 12.84 -18.16
N HIS A 83 0.47 13.36 -18.07
CA HIS A 83 -0.34 13.66 -19.26
C HIS A 83 0.21 14.83 -20.08
N VAL A 84 0.64 15.92 -19.44
CA VAL A 84 1.17 17.10 -20.14
C VAL A 84 2.44 16.75 -20.90
N ILE A 85 3.39 16.07 -20.25
CA ILE A 85 4.65 15.64 -20.88
C ILE A 85 4.38 14.66 -22.02
N ALA A 86 3.46 13.72 -21.80
CA ALA A 86 3.05 12.76 -22.81
C ALA A 86 2.51 13.43 -24.07
N ALA A 87 1.63 14.43 -23.91
CA ALA A 87 1.07 15.17 -25.04
C ALA A 87 2.14 16.00 -25.78
N LEU A 88 3.04 16.67 -25.03
CA LEU A 88 4.14 17.44 -25.61
C LEU A 88 5.07 16.54 -26.46
N ILE A 89 5.50 15.40 -25.89
CA ILE A 89 6.38 14.47 -26.58
C ILE A 89 5.66 13.85 -27.79
N GLY A 90 4.38 13.47 -27.62
CA GLY A 90 3.60 12.86 -28.70
C GLY A 90 3.46 13.79 -29.92
N ILE A 91 3.08 15.05 -29.71
CA ILE A 91 2.99 16.05 -30.76
C ILE A 91 4.37 16.30 -31.41
N THR A 92 5.41 16.42 -30.61
CA THR A 92 6.78 16.63 -31.13
C THR A 92 7.22 15.44 -31.99
N CYS A 93 6.98 14.21 -31.55
CA CYS A 93 7.31 13.02 -32.33
C CYS A 93 6.56 12.97 -33.65
N TYR A 94 5.27 13.30 -33.63
CA TYR A 94 4.49 13.40 -34.88
C TYR A 94 5.08 14.40 -35.87
N GLN A 95 5.49 15.57 -35.40
CA GLN A 95 6.04 16.61 -36.27
C GLN A 95 7.42 16.28 -36.85
N GLN A 96 8.22 15.48 -36.13
CA GLN A 96 9.60 15.17 -36.50
C GLN A 96 9.77 13.81 -37.19
N ILE A 97 8.83 12.88 -36.99
CA ILE A 97 8.94 11.51 -37.49
C ILE A 97 7.83 11.24 -38.49
N PRO A 98 8.16 11.12 -39.80
CA PRO A 98 7.14 10.96 -40.87
C PRO A 98 6.33 9.67 -40.75
N GLN A 99 6.95 8.60 -40.22
CA GLN A 99 6.29 7.30 -40.08
C GLN A 99 5.50 7.24 -38.78
N ILE A 100 4.16 7.24 -38.87
CA ILE A 100 3.23 7.38 -37.74
C ILE A 100 3.39 6.28 -36.69
N MET A 101 3.66 5.03 -37.11
CA MET A 101 3.87 3.92 -36.18
C MET A 101 5.16 4.13 -35.35
N LEU A 102 6.23 4.59 -36.01
CA LEU A 102 7.49 4.88 -35.34
C LEU A 102 7.34 6.11 -34.43
N ALA A 103 6.64 7.15 -34.88
CA ALA A 103 6.33 8.32 -34.04
C ALA A 103 5.61 7.94 -32.75
N GLY A 104 4.58 7.09 -32.83
CA GLY A 104 3.87 6.56 -31.67
C GLY A 104 4.75 5.75 -30.72
N ALA A 105 5.56 4.84 -31.26
CA ALA A 105 6.47 4.02 -30.44
C ALA A 105 7.52 4.86 -29.71
N VAL A 106 8.16 5.82 -30.44
CA VAL A 106 9.15 6.74 -29.86
C VAL A 106 8.50 7.69 -28.85
N ALA A 107 7.27 8.16 -29.11
CA ALA A 107 6.54 9.00 -28.18
C ALA A 107 6.29 8.30 -26.84
N VAL A 108 5.82 7.05 -26.87
CA VAL A 108 5.58 6.28 -25.61
C VAL A 108 6.91 6.01 -24.89
N ALA A 109 7.93 5.52 -25.59
CA ALA A 109 9.22 5.21 -24.99
C ALA A 109 9.88 6.47 -24.38
N GLY A 110 9.91 7.58 -25.14
CA GLY A 110 10.44 8.85 -24.66
C GLY A 110 9.66 9.41 -23.47
N THR A 111 8.34 9.28 -23.49
CA THR A 111 7.47 9.71 -22.38
C THR A 111 7.81 8.95 -21.10
N ILE A 112 7.96 7.64 -21.15
CA ILE A 112 8.33 6.84 -19.99
C ILE A 112 9.67 7.31 -19.39
N VAL A 113 10.68 7.49 -20.23
CA VAL A 113 12.01 7.94 -19.79
C VAL A 113 11.92 9.32 -19.12
N VAL A 114 11.25 10.28 -19.74
CA VAL A 114 11.13 11.65 -19.20
C VAL A 114 10.31 11.66 -17.91
N MET A 115 9.23 10.88 -17.82
CA MET A 115 8.44 10.75 -16.59
C MET A 115 9.27 10.23 -15.41
N TYR A 116 10.20 9.29 -15.62
CA TYR A 116 11.11 8.83 -14.57
C TYR A 116 12.01 9.96 -14.07
N TYR A 117 12.64 10.71 -14.97
CA TYR A 117 13.51 11.83 -14.58
C TYR A 117 12.75 12.94 -13.85
N LEU A 118 11.53 13.23 -14.27
CA LEU A 118 10.70 14.30 -13.68
C LEU A 118 9.85 13.80 -12.48
N ARG A 119 9.98 12.51 -12.09
CA ARG A 119 9.24 11.90 -11.00
C ARG A 119 7.72 12.06 -11.14
N CYS A 120 7.23 11.93 -12.36
CA CYS A 120 5.80 12.02 -12.67
C CYS A 120 5.32 10.81 -13.47
N LEU A 121 5.79 9.62 -13.09
CA LEU A 121 5.38 8.37 -13.72
C LEU A 121 3.88 8.16 -13.52
N HIS A 122 3.14 8.20 -14.65
CA HIS A 122 1.70 7.97 -14.68
C HIS A 122 1.36 7.12 -15.91
N PRO A 123 1.10 5.82 -15.74
CA PRO A 123 0.92 4.89 -16.86
C PRO A 123 -0.09 5.32 -17.91
N PRO A 124 -1.27 5.92 -17.55
CA PRO A 124 -2.21 6.41 -18.53
C PRO A 124 -1.65 7.49 -19.49
N GLY A 125 -0.59 8.19 -19.08
CA GLY A 125 0.12 9.14 -19.93
C GLY A 125 0.72 8.47 -21.18
N GLY A 126 1.08 7.19 -21.12
CA GLY A 126 1.51 6.43 -22.30
C GLY A 126 0.43 6.40 -23.39
N ALA A 127 -0.84 6.23 -23.03
CA ALA A 127 -1.95 6.29 -23.98
C ALA A 127 -2.16 7.72 -24.50
N THR A 128 -1.94 8.75 -23.68
CA THR A 128 -1.96 10.16 -24.12
C THR A 128 -0.86 10.45 -25.14
N ALA A 129 0.37 9.97 -24.91
CA ALA A 129 1.49 10.10 -25.85
C ALA A 129 1.17 9.44 -27.20
N LEU A 130 0.61 8.24 -27.16
CA LEU A 130 0.21 7.50 -28.35
C LEU A 130 -0.89 8.25 -29.12
N ALA A 131 -1.94 8.70 -28.42
CA ALA A 131 -3.02 9.50 -29.02
C ALA A 131 -2.50 10.79 -29.64
N ALA A 132 -1.61 11.52 -28.96
CA ALA A 132 -0.99 12.73 -29.45
C ALA A 132 -0.14 12.50 -30.71
N ALA A 133 0.54 11.36 -30.78
CA ALA A 133 1.42 11.03 -31.91
C ALA A 133 0.67 10.44 -33.12
N THR A 134 -0.54 9.87 -32.94
CA THR A 134 -1.19 9.09 -34.02
C THR A 134 -2.55 9.62 -34.45
N SER A 135 -3.18 10.52 -33.67
CA SER A 135 -4.54 11.00 -33.99
C SER A 135 -4.55 12.20 -34.91
N GLY A 136 -5.39 12.17 -35.94
CA GLY A 136 -5.58 13.30 -36.86
C GLY A 136 -6.04 14.57 -36.15
N VAL A 137 -6.83 14.46 -35.11
CA VAL A 137 -7.29 15.60 -34.29
C VAL A 137 -6.13 16.28 -33.56
N ALA A 138 -5.28 15.48 -32.90
CA ALA A 138 -4.10 16.01 -32.21
C ALA A 138 -3.17 16.71 -33.19
N HIS A 139 -3.08 16.20 -34.43
CA HIS A 139 -2.29 16.81 -35.50
C HIS A 139 -2.85 18.15 -35.94
N GLN A 140 -4.18 18.30 -36.05
CA GLN A 140 -4.81 19.56 -36.40
C GLN A 140 -4.62 20.63 -35.31
N LEU A 141 -4.72 20.26 -34.06
CA LEU A 141 -4.55 21.16 -32.92
C LEU A 141 -3.09 21.50 -32.62
N GLY A 142 -2.14 20.64 -33.03
CA GLY A 142 -0.74 20.76 -32.65
C GLY A 142 -0.54 20.90 -31.16
N TYR A 143 0.29 21.81 -30.69
CA TYR A 143 0.52 22.02 -29.25
C TYR A 143 -0.69 22.54 -28.47
N GLN A 144 -1.72 23.07 -29.13
CA GLN A 144 -2.97 23.42 -28.46
C GLN A 144 -3.67 22.20 -27.88
N PHE A 145 -3.43 21.01 -28.43
CA PHE A 145 -3.89 19.73 -27.86
C PHE A 145 -3.45 19.51 -26.40
N VAL A 146 -2.28 20.05 -26.02
CA VAL A 146 -1.78 19.97 -24.64
C VAL A 146 -2.66 20.80 -23.69
N LEU A 147 -3.12 21.96 -24.11
CA LEU A 147 -3.96 22.84 -23.27
C LEU A 147 -5.42 22.36 -23.30
N THR A 148 -5.91 22.08 -24.49
CA THR A 148 -7.27 21.62 -24.72
C THR A 148 -7.23 20.52 -25.78
N PRO A 149 -7.50 19.27 -25.44
CA PRO A 149 -8.25 18.74 -24.27
C PRO A 149 -7.42 18.23 -23.07
N VAL A 150 -6.08 18.05 -23.21
CA VAL A 150 -5.33 17.29 -22.21
C VAL A 150 -5.36 17.94 -20.83
N LEU A 151 -4.87 19.16 -20.71
CA LEU A 151 -4.79 19.88 -19.43
C LEU A 151 -6.18 20.12 -18.83
N LEU A 152 -7.15 20.47 -19.64
CA LEU A 152 -8.54 20.68 -19.20
C LEU A 152 -9.12 19.41 -18.56
N ASN A 153 -8.98 18.26 -19.23
CA ASN A 153 -9.50 17.00 -18.74
C ASN A 153 -8.78 16.53 -17.48
N VAL A 154 -7.46 16.70 -17.40
CA VAL A 154 -6.66 16.36 -16.23
C VAL A 154 -7.08 17.20 -15.02
N ILE A 155 -7.24 18.51 -15.19
CA ILE A 155 -7.69 19.39 -14.11
C ILE A 155 -9.09 18.98 -13.64
N CYS A 156 -10.03 18.76 -14.56
CA CYS A 156 -11.37 18.29 -14.23
C CYS A 156 -11.32 16.98 -13.41
N MET A 157 -10.55 16.00 -13.87
CA MET A 157 -10.37 14.71 -13.20
C MET A 157 -9.81 14.87 -11.79
N LEU A 158 -8.76 15.70 -11.63
CA LEU A 158 -8.14 15.97 -10.32
C LEU A 158 -9.11 16.68 -9.37
N VAL A 159 -9.85 17.67 -9.84
CA VAL A 159 -10.85 18.39 -9.01
C VAL A 159 -11.90 17.41 -8.48
N ILE A 160 -12.41 16.53 -9.34
CA ILE A 160 -13.41 15.55 -8.94
C ILE A 160 -12.78 14.51 -7.99
N ALA A 161 -11.57 14.04 -8.29
CA ALA A 161 -10.88 13.08 -7.43
C ALA A 161 -10.61 13.64 -6.02
N ILE A 162 -10.14 14.89 -5.93
CA ILE A 162 -9.94 15.57 -4.64
C ILE A 162 -11.28 15.74 -3.93
N GLY A 163 -12.29 16.31 -4.59
CA GLY A 163 -13.61 16.56 -3.99
C GLY A 163 -14.28 15.29 -3.53
N PHE A 164 -14.36 14.27 -4.38
CA PHE A 164 -15.03 13.00 -4.07
C PHE A 164 -14.34 12.24 -2.94
N ASN A 165 -13.03 12.04 -3.03
CA ASN A 165 -12.29 11.27 -2.02
C ASN A 165 -12.15 12.02 -0.69
N TYR A 166 -12.28 13.34 -0.66
CA TYR A 166 -12.22 14.13 0.58
C TYR A 166 -13.33 13.78 1.58
N PHE A 167 -14.53 13.39 1.11
CA PHE A 167 -15.66 13.02 1.96
C PHE A 167 -15.43 11.74 2.77
N PHE A 168 -14.49 10.90 2.36
CA PHE A 168 -14.22 9.61 3.01
C PHE A 168 -12.87 9.66 3.74
N PRO A 169 -12.83 9.62 5.08
CA PRO A 169 -11.61 9.80 5.87
C PRO A 169 -10.45 8.88 5.47
N TRP A 170 -10.75 7.62 5.13
CA TRP A 170 -9.76 6.59 4.75
C TRP A 170 -9.32 6.67 3.28
N ARG A 171 -9.98 7.49 2.46
CA ARG A 171 -9.71 7.67 1.03
C ARG A 171 -9.18 9.04 0.67
N ARG A 172 -8.88 9.88 1.65
CA ARG A 172 -8.48 11.26 1.39
C ARG A 172 -7.38 11.36 0.34
N TYR A 173 -7.63 12.22 -0.62
CA TYR A 173 -6.74 12.47 -1.73
C TYR A 173 -6.47 13.98 -1.85
N PRO A 174 -5.24 14.41 -2.09
CA PRO A 174 -3.99 13.64 -2.21
C PRO A 174 -3.58 12.91 -0.92
N ALA A 175 -2.72 11.88 -1.05
CA ALA A 175 -2.29 11.02 0.07
C ALA A 175 -1.74 11.81 1.27
N VAL A 176 -1.11 12.96 1.05
CA VAL A 176 -0.63 13.85 2.12
C VAL A 176 -1.74 14.27 3.10
N LEU A 177 -3.00 14.37 2.65
CA LEU A 177 -4.15 14.71 3.48
C LEU A 177 -4.63 13.52 4.34
N ALA A 178 -4.34 12.30 3.94
CA ALA A 178 -4.60 11.10 4.73
C ALA A 178 -3.56 10.97 5.86
N HIS A 179 -2.29 11.07 5.54
CA HIS A 179 -1.18 10.89 6.47
C HIS A 179 -1.09 11.99 7.56
N SER A 180 -1.48 13.23 7.26
CA SER A 180 -1.40 14.36 8.21
C SER A 180 -2.24 14.18 9.48
N ARG A 181 -3.29 13.36 9.46
CA ARG A 181 -4.13 13.08 10.64
C ARG A 181 -3.64 11.90 11.47
N ILE A 182 -3.07 10.91 10.83
CA ILE A 182 -2.49 9.74 11.52
C ILE A 182 -1.33 10.22 12.39
N SER A 183 -0.50 11.12 11.86
CA SER A 183 0.60 11.74 12.62
C SER A 183 0.14 12.60 13.82
N GLN A 184 -1.11 13.06 13.85
CA GLN A 184 -1.65 13.83 14.97
C GLN A 184 -2.42 12.97 16.00
N ALA A 185 -2.95 11.81 15.57
CA ALA A 185 -3.71 10.92 16.43
C ALA A 185 -2.83 9.91 17.19
N ASP A 186 -1.71 9.52 16.61
CA ASP A 186 -0.73 8.62 17.21
C ASP A 186 0.54 9.38 17.64
N HIS A 187 0.42 10.18 18.70
CA HIS A 187 1.55 10.41 19.58
C HIS A 187 1.76 9.15 20.45
N ALA A 188 2.10 8.03 19.81
CA ALA A 188 2.83 7.01 20.54
C ALA A 188 4.12 7.66 21.05
N PRO A 189 4.44 7.56 22.36
CA PRO A 189 5.65 8.12 22.91
C PRO A 189 6.86 7.72 22.07
N ASP A 190 7.81 8.64 21.87
CA ASP A 190 9.03 8.37 21.10
C ASP A 190 9.79 7.11 21.56
N GLU A 191 9.57 6.68 22.81
CA GLU A 191 10.05 5.42 23.37
C GLU A 191 9.50 4.19 22.67
N GLU A 192 8.22 4.17 22.24
CA GLU A 192 7.63 3.05 21.48
C GLU A 192 8.17 2.97 20.04
N ARG A 193 8.48 4.12 19.43
CA ARG A 193 9.12 4.16 18.11
C ARG A 193 10.59 3.72 18.17
N ALA A 194 11.29 4.02 19.25
CA ALA A 194 12.66 3.57 19.47
C ALA A 194 12.77 2.05 19.64
N GLU A 195 11.75 1.39 20.19
CA GLU A 195 11.70 -0.09 20.27
C GLU A 195 11.50 -0.77 18.90
N LEU A 196 11.02 -0.04 17.88
CA LEU A 196 10.77 -0.59 16.55
C LEU A 196 12.05 -0.83 15.75
N GLY A 197 13.15 -0.14 16.06
CA GLY A 197 14.47 -0.35 15.43
C GLY A 197 14.54 -0.01 13.93
N VAL A 198 13.43 0.43 13.30
CA VAL A 198 13.35 0.76 11.87
C VAL A 198 12.62 2.08 11.70
N SER A 199 13.29 3.07 11.14
CA SER A 199 12.74 4.40 10.85
C SER A 199 12.15 4.49 9.43
N THR A 200 11.38 5.54 9.15
CA THR A 200 10.91 5.87 7.79
C THR A 200 12.08 6.07 6.82
N ASP A 201 13.22 6.57 7.31
CA ASP A 201 14.42 6.74 6.51
C ASP A 201 15.05 5.40 6.11
N ASP A 202 15.04 4.41 7.02
CA ASP A 202 15.51 3.05 6.73
C ASP A 202 14.63 2.36 5.69
N LEU A 203 13.30 2.52 5.77
CA LEU A 203 12.37 2.01 4.77
C LEU A 203 12.56 2.71 3.41
N SER A 204 12.77 4.02 3.42
CA SER A 204 13.10 4.79 2.22
C SER A 204 14.43 4.35 1.60
N PHE A 205 15.42 4.04 2.41
CA PHE A 205 16.70 3.48 1.96
C PHE A 205 16.51 2.09 1.34
N ALA A 206 15.74 1.21 2.01
CA ALA A 206 15.44 -0.13 1.52
C ALA A 206 14.72 -0.09 0.16
N LEU A 207 13.69 0.76 0.01
CA LEU A 207 12.99 0.97 -1.26
C LEU A 207 13.95 1.42 -2.37
N ARG A 208 14.84 2.37 -2.10
CA ARG A 208 15.85 2.82 -3.07
C ARG A 208 16.83 1.71 -3.44
N ARG A 209 17.19 0.84 -2.48
CA ARG A 209 18.13 -0.27 -2.70
C ARG A 209 17.55 -1.39 -3.56
N MET A 210 16.22 -1.54 -3.60
CA MET A 210 15.56 -2.54 -4.44
C MET A 210 15.77 -2.29 -5.94
N GLY A 211 16.10 -1.05 -6.36
CA GLY A 211 16.43 -0.72 -7.74
C GLY A 211 15.28 -0.85 -8.73
N SER A 212 14.07 -1.16 -8.26
CA SER A 212 12.83 -1.25 -9.04
C SER A 212 11.77 -0.33 -8.47
N PHE A 213 10.82 0.11 -9.30
CA PHE A 213 9.67 0.88 -8.82
C PHE A 213 8.75 -0.03 -8.03
N VAL A 214 8.40 0.39 -6.81
CA VAL A 214 7.42 -0.26 -5.95
C VAL A 214 6.28 0.74 -5.72
N ASP A 215 5.06 0.33 -6.03
CA ASP A 215 3.86 1.19 -5.92
C ASP A 215 3.36 1.26 -4.46
N VAL A 216 4.27 1.62 -3.55
CA VAL A 216 3.99 1.83 -2.11
C VAL A 216 4.84 3.00 -1.65
N SER A 217 4.25 3.92 -0.88
CA SER A 217 5.02 5.00 -0.27
C SER A 217 5.80 4.52 0.96
N ALA A 218 6.86 5.25 1.35
CA ALA A 218 7.58 4.93 2.58
C ALA A 218 6.70 5.09 3.82
N GLN A 219 5.73 6.00 3.77
CA GLN A 219 4.74 6.22 4.82
C GLN A 219 3.80 5.02 4.96
N ASP A 220 3.24 4.50 3.85
CA ASP A 220 2.38 3.32 3.85
C ASP A 220 3.12 2.09 4.39
N LEU A 221 4.41 1.92 4.02
CA LEU A 221 5.25 0.85 4.57
C LEU A 221 5.45 0.99 6.07
N THR A 222 5.65 2.21 6.57
CA THR A 222 5.76 2.48 8.01
C THR A 222 4.46 2.09 8.73
N GLU A 223 3.31 2.45 8.16
CA GLU A 223 2.01 2.11 8.71
C GLU A 223 1.77 0.60 8.71
N ILE A 224 2.01 -0.08 7.57
CA ILE A 224 1.89 -1.54 7.45
C ILE A 224 2.79 -2.24 8.48
N TYR A 225 4.03 -1.78 8.63
CA TYR A 225 4.98 -2.35 9.59
C TYR A 225 4.51 -2.15 11.03
N THR A 226 4.03 -0.95 11.36
CA THR A 226 3.49 -0.62 12.68
C THR A 226 2.28 -1.49 13.03
N LEU A 227 1.30 -1.58 12.12
CA LEU A 227 0.11 -2.42 12.30
C LEU A 227 0.46 -3.91 12.44
N ALA A 228 1.42 -4.39 11.63
CA ALA A 228 1.90 -5.76 11.73
C ALA A 228 2.55 -6.06 13.09
N LEU A 229 3.32 -5.11 13.63
CA LEU A 229 3.93 -5.24 14.96
C LEU A 229 2.90 -5.16 16.08
N GLN A 230 1.93 -4.25 15.99
CA GLN A 230 0.81 -4.19 16.95
C GLN A 230 0.04 -5.51 16.95
N HIS A 231 -0.36 -6.02 15.79
CA HIS A 231 -1.00 -7.32 15.68
C HIS A 231 -0.14 -8.45 16.28
N ALA A 232 1.17 -8.43 16.00
CA ALA A 232 2.09 -9.42 16.55
C ALA A 232 2.24 -9.31 18.08
N ARG A 233 2.10 -8.11 18.66
CA ARG A 233 2.09 -7.88 20.11
C ARG A 233 0.76 -8.34 20.73
N ASP A 234 -0.35 -8.06 20.07
CA ASP A 234 -1.71 -8.36 20.57
C ASP A 234 -2.05 -9.85 20.47
N THR A 235 -1.31 -10.62 19.66
CA THR A 235 -1.49 -12.06 19.52
C THR A 235 -0.86 -12.79 20.69
N HIS A 236 -1.62 -12.94 21.78
CA HIS A 236 -1.25 -13.68 22.98
C HIS A 236 -1.93 -15.05 23.01
N LEU A 237 -1.35 -15.98 23.80
CA LEU A 237 -2.02 -17.24 24.07
C LEU A 237 -3.29 -16.99 24.91
N PRO A 238 -4.44 -17.63 24.59
CA PRO A 238 -5.60 -17.59 25.47
C PRO A 238 -5.23 -18.09 26.87
N ALA A 239 -5.74 -17.43 27.92
CA ALA A 239 -5.49 -17.82 29.30
C ALA A 239 -5.82 -19.29 29.58
N ALA A 240 -6.84 -19.85 28.90
CA ALA A 240 -7.21 -21.26 28.99
C ALA A 240 -6.12 -22.23 28.48
N HIS A 241 -5.15 -21.77 27.71
CA HIS A 241 -4.03 -22.58 27.24
C HIS A 241 -2.85 -22.58 28.20
N ILE A 242 -2.86 -21.76 29.25
CA ILE A 242 -1.84 -21.72 30.28
C ILE A 242 -2.14 -22.79 31.31
N ARG A 243 -1.32 -23.85 31.34
CA ARG A 243 -1.53 -25.06 32.19
C ARG A 243 -0.27 -25.41 32.93
N PRO A 244 -0.39 -26.02 34.14
CA PRO A 244 0.74 -26.56 34.86
C PRO A 244 1.50 -27.63 34.08
N GLY A 245 2.80 -27.75 34.33
CA GLY A 245 3.65 -28.69 33.64
C GLY A 245 4.12 -28.32 32.26
N HIS A 246 3.61 -27.19 31.69
CA HIS A 246 3.95 -26.76 30.35
C HIS A 246 4.96 -25.60 30.35
N TYR A 247 5.67 -25.47 29.22
CA TYR A 247 6.68 -24.44 29.01
C TYR A 247 6.16 -23.42 27.99
N TYR A 248 6.45 -22.16 28.27
CA TYR A 248 6.01 -21.04 27.44
C TYR A 248 7.17 -20.08 27.16
N SER A 249 7.26 -19.62 25.93
CA SER A 249 8.23 -18.60 25.50
C SER A 249 7.50 -17.27 25.27
N ASN A 250 8.18 -16.17 25.60
CA ASN A 250 7.70 -14.83 25.31
C ASN A 250 7.87 -14.42 23.84
N GLY A 251 8.44 -15.27 22.98
CA GLY A 251 8.61 -15.02 21.55
C GLY A 251 9.61 -13.90 21.20
N ARG A 252 10.31 -13.34 22.19
CA ARG A 252 11.35 -12.33 21.95
C ARG A 252 12.65 -12.99 21.51
N TYR A 253 13.65 -12.20 21.08
CA TYR A 253 14.97 -12.67 20.66
C TYR A 253 16.06 -12.01 21.50
N GLY A 254 17.27 -12.59 21.44
CA GLY A 254 18.45 -12.05 22.12
C GLY A 254 18.31 -12.00 23.65
N GLU A 255 18.77 -10.91 24.26
CA GLU A 255 18.82 -10.76 25.73
C GLU A 255 17.44 -10.74 26.39
N ASN A 256 16.39 -10.36 25.67
CA ASN A 256 15.02 -10.30 26.16
C ASN A 256 14.25 -11.63 26.02
N TRP A 257 14.84 -12.65 25.41
CA TRP A 257 14.23 -13.96 25.27
C TRP A 257 14.16 -14.68 26.61
N SER A 258 13.03 -15.35 26.88
CA SER A 258 12.83 -16.11 28.10
C SER A 258 11.86 -17.26 27.91
N VAL A 259 12.12 -18.38 28.58
CA VAL A 259 11.20 -19.53 28.69
C VAL A 259 10.83 -19.75 30.14
N ARG A 260 9.53 -19.83 30.43
CA ARG A 260 8.97 -20.09 31.75
C ARG A 260 8.23 -21.40 31.75
N HIS A 261 8.40 -22.13 32.84
CA HIS A 261 7.70 -23.38 33.17
C HIS A 261 6.65 -23.09 34.24
N ILE A 262 5.39 -23.40 33.98
CA ILE A 262 4.35 -23.33 35.02
C ILE A 262 4.51 -24.55 35.95
N VAL A 263 4.78 -24.27 37.20
CA VAL A 263 5.03 -25.28 38.23
C VAL A 263 3.73 -25.65 38.93
N ASP A 264 2.87 -24.65 39.21
CA ASP A 264 1.63 -24.82 39.97
C ASP A 264 0.62 -23.73 39.65
N GLU A 265 -0.65 -23.95 40.02
CA GLU A 265 -1.74 -23.03 39.84
C GLU A 265 -2.70 -22.99 41.04
N SER A 266 -3.41 -21.86 41.23
CA SER A 266 -4.34 -21.69 42.37
C SER A 266 -5.66 -22.45 42.21
N GLY A 267 -6.06 -22.81 40.98
CA GLY A 267 -7.32 -23.49 40.67
C GLY A 267 -8.59 -22.73 41.04
N VAL A 268 -8.51 -21.39 41.20
CA VAL A 268 -9.65 -20.53 41.56
C VAL A 268 -10.34 -20.05 40.32
N THR A 269 -11.66 -20.06 40.27
CA THR A 269 -12.47 -19.68 39.10
C THR A 269 -12.53 -18.15 38.89
N ASP A 270 -12.18 -17.36 39.91
CA ASP A 270 -12.15 -15.91 39.85
C ASP A 270 -10.88 -15.46 39.07
N PRO A 271 -11.03 -14.77 37.90
CA PRO A 271 -9.87 -14.41 37.04
C PRO A 271 -8.82 -13.55 37.75
N ASP A 272 -9.22 -12.71 38.71
CA ASP A 272 -8.29 -11.83 39.43
C ASP A 272 -7.51 -12.57 40.53
N LYS A 273 -7.99 -13.74 40.94
CA LYS A 273 -7.40 -14.60 41.95
C LYS A 273 -6.76 -15.86 41.36
N ASP A 274 -7.00 -16.17 40.10
CA ASP A 274 -6.42 -17.29 39.38
C ASP A 274 -4.93 -17.02 39.11
N LYS A 275 -4.07 -17.48 40.01
CA LYS A 275 -2.62 -17.26 39.98
C LYS A 275 -1.88 -18.53 39.52
N VAL A 276 -0.80 -18.31 38.81
CA VAL A 276 0.15 -19.34 38.38
C VAL A 276 1.53 -19.07 38.99
N ILE A 277 2.20 -20.13 39.38
CA ILE A 277 3.58 -20.11 39.87
C ILE A 277 4.46 -20.61 38.74
N TYR A 278 5.45 -19.82 38.36
CA TYR A 278 6.35 -20.16 37.27
C TYR A 278 7.82 -20.12 37.69
N ARG A 279 8.65 -20.88 36.97
CA ARG A 279 10.11 -20.86 37.06
C ARG A 279 10.70 -20.52 35.69
N VAL A 280 11.64 -19.59 35.62
CA VAL A 280 12.37 -19.26 34.40
C VAL A 280 13.44 -20.35 34.17
N VAL A 281 13.27 -21.10 33.08
CA VAL A 281 14.14 -22.26 32.76
C VAL A 281 15.20 -21.96 31.74
N ALA A 282 14.99 -20.92 30.89
CA ALA A 282 15.95 -20.48 29.87
C ALA A 282 15.81 -18.98 29.60
N GLY A 283 16.88 -18.37 29.10
CA GLY A 283 16.95 -16.95 28.71
C GLY A 283 17.05 -16.00 29.90
N ASN A 284 16.51 -14.78 29.70
CA ASN A 284 16.57 -13.72 30.69
C ASN A 284 15.87 -14.12 32.00
N GLY A 285 16.52 -13.87 33.12
CA GLY A 285 16.03 -14.26 34.45
C GLY A 285 16.13 -15.74 34.75
N ARG A 286 16.95 -16.53 34.04
CA ARG A 286 17.13 -17.96 34.27
C ARG A 286 17.41 -18.28 35.74
N ARG A 287 16.72 -19.27 36.30
CA ARG A 287 16.72 -19.73 37.71
C ARG A 287 15.87 -18.86 38.64
N SER A 288 15.24 -17.79 38.19
CA SER A 288 14.23 -17.08 38.99
C SER A 288 12.89 -17.80 38.96
N SER A 289 12.05 -17.52 39.94
CA SER A 289 10.65 -17.93 40.00
C SER A 289 9.78 -16.73 40.36
N GLY A 290 8.51 -16.81 40.01
CA GLY A 290 7.55 -15.74 40.30
C GLY A 290 6.12 -16.26 40.27
N THR A 291 5.24 -15.40 40.71
CA THR A 291 3.79 -15.63 40.73
C THR A 291 3.11 -14.45 40.06
N CYS A 292 2.14 -14.71 39.19
CA CYS A 292 1.29 -13.71 38.59
C CYS A 292 -0.09 -14.30 38.29
N THR A 293 -1.05 -13.49 37.91
CA THR A 293 -2.35 -14.02 37.44
C THR A 293 -2.17 -14.80 36.15
N ARG A 294 -3.06 -15.77 35.88
CA ARG A 294 -3.05 -16.52 34.61
C ARG A 294 -3.21 -15.59 33.41
N ALA A 295 -4.03 -14.54 33.55
CA ALA A 295 -4.22 -13.54 32.52
C ALA A 295 -2.93 -12.72 32.24
N GLU A 296 -2.19 -12.33 33.29
CA GLU A 296 -0.89 -11.66 33.14
C GLU A 296 0.15 -12.57 32.50
N PHE A 297 0.17 -13.85 32.89
CA PHE A 297 1.06 -14.82 32.27
C PHE A 297 0.73 -15.03 30.80
N ALA A 298 -0.57 -15.13 30.44
CA ALA A 298 -1.04 -15.27 29.06
C ALA A 298 -0.60 -14.09 28.19
N ARG A 299 -0.67 -12.85 28.71
CA ARG A 299 -0.17 -11.65 28.02
C ARG A 299 1.35 -11.66 27.80
N TRP A 300 2.09 -12.30 28.70
CA TRP A 300 3.54 -12.47 28.55
C TRP A 300 3.90 -13.62 27.59
N ALA A 301 3.15 -14.72 27.60
CA ALA A 301 3.41 -15.93 26.83
C ALA A 301 2.93 -15.77 25.37
N LYS A 302 3.84 -15.98 24.42
CA LYS A 302 3.50 -15.95 22.99
C LYS A 302 3.31 -17.34 22.40
N TYR A 303 4.15 -18.31 22.84
CA TYR A 303 4.14 -19.65 22.29
C TYR A 303 4.26 -20.67 23.42
N GLN A 304 3.50 -21.78 23.32
CA GLN A 304 3.83 -22.98 24.06
C GLN A 304 5.02 -23.65 23.38
N VAL A 305 5.97 -24.12 24.17
CA VAL A 305 7.21 -24.75 23.69
C VAL A 305 7.48 -26.06 24.39
N ILE A 306 8.16 -26.97 23.72
CA ILE A 306 8.70 -28.20 24.30
C ILE A 306 10.22 -28.19 24.24
N ARG A 307 10.85 -28.77 25.22
CA ARG A 307 12.28 -28.96 25.21
C ARG A 307 12.64 -30.17 24.34
N ASN A 308 13.50 -29.95 23.36
CA ASN A 308 14.06 -30.98 22.52
C ASN A 308 15.59 -30.92 22.67
N GLU A 309 16.17 -31.88 23.41
CA GLU A 309 17.60 -31.91 23.77
C GLU A 309 18.13 -30.56 24.27
N ASN A 310 18.80 -29.80 23.41
CA ASN A 310 19.39 -28.50 23.70
C ASN A 310 18.60 -27.29 23.13
N SER A 311 17.43 -27.53 22.51
CA SER A 311 16.61 -26.50 21.87
C SER A 311 15.18 -26.44 22.43
N TRP A 312 14.46 -25.36 22.07
CA TRP A 312 13.03 -25.13 22.39
C TRP A 312 12.25 -25.07 21.10
N ASN A 313 11.38 -26.07 20.89
CA ASN A 313 10.53 -26.12 19.69
C ASN A 313 9.13 -25.62 20.02
N ARG A 314 8.56 -24.86 19.10
CA ARG A 314 7.16 -24.40 19.18
C ARG A 314 6.20 -25.56 19.05
N ILE A 315 5.11 -25.51 19.80
CA ILE A 315 3.93 -26.35 19.54
C ILE A 315 2.93 -25.47 18.80
N ASP A 316 2.68 -25.78 17.53
CA ASP A 316 1.60 -25.15 16.79
C ASP A 316 0.28 -25.78 17.22
N HIS A 317 -0.57 -24.99 17.88
CA HIS A 317 -1.95 -25.40 18.15
C HIS A 317 -2.74 -25.19 16.86
N VAL A 318 -3.13 -26.29 16.19
CA VAL A 318 -4.04 -26.31 15.05
C VAL A 318 -5.45 -25.90 15.50
#